data_fc5eb93c19aea496b4ab0ff4674b0ecd
#
_entry.id   fc5eb93c19aea496b4ab0ff4674b0ecd
#
_cell.length_a   1.000
_cell.length_b   1.000
_cell.length_c   1.000
_cell.angle_alpha   90.00
_cell.angle_beta   90.00
_cell.angle_gamma   90.00
#
_symmetry.space_group_name_H-M   'P 1'
#
loop_
_entity.id
_entity.type
_entity.pdbx_description
1 polymer ?
#
loop_
_entity_poly.entity_id
_entity_poly.type
_entity_poly.pdbx_seq_one_letter_code
_entity_poly.pdbx_strand_id
1 'polypeptide(L)'
;PQGHERLGNDYLIIARDALQMLRDTVGQEALEAFASARAAEMEARYRPVVEAAGDDVAARAQALAEAMSKDGFVATAQVTAPPAGRTVPEHFLASIQLCQGHCPVRDLAGDFQVFCEQETGIISDLLGVDVRRLSTMASGAHVCTTHVPLNRVTAEGEKNAEESAGKPSEESSA
;
A
#
# COMPACT_ATOMS: atom_id res chain seq x y z
N PRO A 1 4.17 -21.41 -30.02
CA PRO A 1 3.93 -20.89 -28.67
C PRO A 1 5.21 -20.63 -27.88
N GLN A 2 6.30 -21.39 -28.10
CA GLN A 2 7.57 -21.26 -27.34
C GLN A 2 8.38 -19.99 -27.65
N GLY A 3 8.10 -19.27 -28.73
CA GLY A 3 8.84 -18.06 -29.11
C GLY A 3 8.51 -16.83 -28.25
N HIS A 4 7.27 -16.67 -27.81
CA HIS A 4 6.84 -15.53 -27.02
C HIS A 4 7.33 -15.58 -25.55
N GLU A 5 7.44 -16.77 -24.96
CA GLU A 5 7.99 -16.96 -23.62
C GLU A 5 9.48 -16.59 -23.55
N ARG A 6 10.24 -16.90 -24.59
CA ARG A 6 11.67 -16.54 -24.66
C ARG A 6 11.88 -15.03 -24.79
N LEU A 7 11.07 -14.33 -25.60
CA LEU A 7 11.17 -12.88 -25.76
C LEU A 7 10.82 -12.14 -24.47
N GLY A 8 9.83 -12.61 -23.71
CA GLY A 8 9.48 -12.02 -22.41
C GLY A 8 10.61 -12.13 -21.38
N ASN A 9 11.37 -13.22 -21.41
CA ASN A 9 12.50 -13.45 -20.51
C ASN A 9 13.70 -12.55 -20.83
N ASP A 10 13.97 -12.27 -22.11
CA ASP A 10 15.08 -11.43 -22.53
C ASP A 10 14.88 -9.97 -22.09
N TYR A 11 13.67 -9.42 -22.20
CA TYR A 11 13.36 -8.07 -21.68
C TYR A 11 13.54 -7.96 -20.17
N LEU A 12 13.16 -8.98 -19.42
CA LEU A 12 13.34 -9.01 -17.99
C LEU A 12 14.83 -9.03 -17.60
N ILE A 13 15.63 -9.84 -18.30
CA ILE A 13 17.09 -9.91 -18.09
C ILE A 13 17.71 -8.55 -18.37
N ILE A 14 17.40 -7.94 -19.51
CA ILE A 14 17.93 -6.61 -19.89
C ILE A 14 17.52 -5.55 -18.84
N ALA A 15 16.27 -5.56 -18.38
CA ALA A 15 15.80 -4.61 -17.37
C ALA A 15 16.53 -4.81 -16.04
N ARG A 16 16.72 -6.06 -15.60
CA ARG A 16 17.46 -6.39 -14.39
C ARG A 16 18.91 -5.92 -14.47
N ASP A 17 19.58 -6.25 -15.57
CA ASP A 17 20.99 -5.88 -15.79
C ASP A 17 21.16 -4.35 -15.83
N ALA A 18 20.22 -3.64 -16.47
CA ALA A 18 20.23 -2.18 -16.52
C ALA A 18 20.07 -1.54 -15.13
N LEU A 19 19.13 -2.04 -14.30
CA LEU A 19 18.92 -1.56 -12.94
C LEU A 19 20.12 -1.91 -12.04
N GLN A 20 20.68 -3.09 -12.21
CA GLN A 20 21.90 -3.49 -11.50
C GLN A 20 23.07 -2.57 -11.87
N MET A 21 23.28 -2.31 -13.15
CA MET A 21 24.31 -1.40 -13.64
C MET A 21 24.09 0.03 -13.10
N LEU A 22 22.86 0.53 -13.11
CA LEU A 22 22.51 1.83 -12.54
C LEU A 22 22.92 1.92 -11.08
N ARG A 23 22.56 0.93 -10.26
CA ARG A 23 22.94 0.86 -8.86
C ARG A 23 24.44 0.81 -8.65
N ASP A 24 25.15 -0.02 -9.43
CA ASP A 24 26.58 -0.28 -9.23
C ASP A 24 27.47 0.87 -9.74
N THR A 25 27.02 1.63 -10.77
CA THR A 25 27.81 2.71 -11.37
C THR A 25 27.44 4.10 -10.87
N VAL A 26 26.16 4.36 -10.60
CA VAL A 26 25.67 5.68 -10.16
C VAL A 26 25.33 5.70 -8.68
N GLY A 27 24.90 4.56 -8.12
CA GLY A 27 24.60 4.41 -6.71
C GLY A 27 23.14 4.07 -6.42
N GLN A 28 22.89 3.71 -5.16
CA GLN A 28 21.57 3.32 -4.66
C GLN A 28 20.54 4.46 -4.84
N GLU A 29 20.94 5.71 -4.62
CA GLU A 29 20.06 6.88 -4.80
C GLU A 29 19.48 7.00 -6.22
N ALA A 30 20.24 6.62 -7.24
CA ALA A 30 19.77 6.63 -8.62
C ALA A 30 18.69 5.57 -8.87
N LEU A 31 18.84 4.39 -8.27
CA LEU A 31 17.82 3.35 -8.32
C LEU A 31 16.54 3.77 -7.59
N GLU A 32 16.67 4.40 -6.43
CA GLU A 32 15.53 4.95 -5.65
C GLU A 32 14.81 6.05 -6.43
N ALA A 33 15.55 6.96 -7.06
CA ALA A 33 14.99 8.01 -7.91
C ALA A 33 14.22 7.42 -9.11
N PHE A 34 14.74 6.37 -9.74
CA PHE A 34 14.06 5.68 -10.81
C PHE A 34 12.75 5.01 -10.34
N ALA A 35 12.80 4.30 -9.20
CA ALA A 35 11.62 3.65 -8.63
C ALA A 35 10.56 4.68 -8.20
N SER A 36 10.98 5.81 -7.63
CA SER A 36 10.11 6.92 -7.25
C SER A 36 9.44 7.57 -8.47
N ALA A 37 10.19 7.82 -9.56
CA ALA A 37 9.62 8.36 -10.79
C ALA A 37 8.54 7.44 -11.36
N ARG A 38 8.79 6.12 -11.40
CA ARG A 38 7.80 5.13 -11.82
C ARG A 38 6.56 5.12 -10.91
N ALA A 39 6.75 5.23 -9.61
CA ALA A 39 5.66 5.28 -8.63
C ALA A 39 4.81 6.54 -8.84
N ALA A 40 5.43 7.70 -9.08
CA ALA A 40 4.73 8.95 -9.38
C ALA A 40 3.87 8.86 -10.66
N GLU A 41 4.32 8.14 -11.69
CA GLU A 41 3.52 7.88 -12.88
C GLU A 41 2.28 7.01 -12.57
N MET A 42 2.42 6.01 -11.71
CA MET A 42 1.30 5.18 -11.24
C MET A 42 0.32 6.03 -10.43
N GLU A 43 0.81 6.82 -9.51
CA GLU A 43 0.02 7.75 -8.70
C GLU A 43 -0.78 8.71 -9.56
N ALA A 44 -0.14 9.35 -10.54
CA ALA A 44 -0.81 10.28 -11.46
C ALA A 44 -1.96 9.62 -12.24
N ARG A 45 -1.84 8.33 -12.59
CA ARG A 45 -2.92 7.59 -13.25
C ARG A 45 -4.08 7.25 -12.32
N TYR A 46 -3.79 6.89 -11.06
CA TYR A 46 -4.82 6.43 -10.13
C TYR A 46 -5.49 7.55 -9.36
N ARG A 47 -4.80 8.64 -9.10
CA ARG A 47 -5.29 9.78 -8.30
C ARG A 47 -6.65 10.30 -8.75
N PRO A 48 -6.93 10.59 -10.03
CA PRO A 48 -8.23 11.11 -10.45
C PRO A 48 -9.38 10.15 -10.15
N VAL A 49 -9.14 8.84 -10.29
CA VAL A 49 -10.17 7.81 -10.05
C VAL A 49 -10.45 7.65 -8.55
N VAL A 50 -9.39 7.69 -7.74
CA VAL A 50 -9.49 7.57 -6.28
C VAL A 50 -10.13 8.81 -5.67
N GLU A 51 -9.77 10.01 -6.12
CA GLU A 51 -10.38 11.27 -5.65
C GLU A 51 -11.86 11.37 -6.03
N ALA A 52 -12.25 10.88 -7.21
CA ALA A 52 -13.64 10.82 -7.63
C ALA A 52 -14.52 9.92 -6.75
N ALA A 53 -13.93 8.98 -6.01
CA ALA A 53 -14.64 8.13 -5.05
C ALA A 53 -15.00 8.85 -3.73
N GLY A 54 -14.61 10.14 -3.56
CA GLY A 54 -14.89 10.94 -2.37
C GLY A 54 -13.90 10.71 -1.23
N ASP A 55 -14.31 10.99 0.01
CA ASP A 55 -13.41 10.94 1.19
C ASP A 55 -13.47 9.63 1.97
N ASP A 56 -14.39 8.74 1.62
CA ASP A 56 -14.49 7.44 2.27
C ASP A 56 -13.35 6.52 1.86
N VAL A 57 -12.56 6.07 2.85
CA VAL A 57 -11.38 5.22 2.62
C VAL A 57 -11.77 3.90 1.95
N ALA A 58 -12.95 3.35 2.27
CA ALA A 58 -13.40 2.09 1.67
C ALA A 58 -13.73 2.26 0.18
N ALA A 59 -14.42 3.36 -0.17
CA ALA A 59 -14.72 3.69 -1.56
C ALA A 59 -13.44 3.96 -2.36
N ARG A 60 -12.48 4.70 -1.79
CA ARG A 60 -11.15 4.94 -2.38
C ARG A 60 -10.37 3.65 -2.62
N ALA A 61 -10.34 2.75 -1.63
CA ALA A 61 -9.64 1.47 -1.76
C ALA A 61 -10.27 0.58 -2.84
N GLN A 62 -11.59 0.58 -2.98
CA GLN A 62 -12.29 -0.12 -4.05
C GLN A 62 -11.97 0.46 -5.42
N ALA A 63 -12.03 1.78 -5.58
CA ALA A 63 -11.69 2.48 -6.82
C ALA A 63 -10.23 2.25 -7.23
N LEU A 64 -9.31 2.26 -6.25
CA LEU A 64 -7.91 1.96 -6.47
C LEU A 64 -7.71 0.51 -6.95
N ALA A 65 -8.35 -0.46 -6.30
CA ALA A 65 -8.27 -1.87 -6.69
C ALA A 65 -8.75 -2.09 -8.13
N GLU A 66 -9.85 -1.44 -8.53
CA GLU A 66 -10.38 -1.50 -9.89
C GLU A 66 -9.41 -0.87 -10.91
N ALA A 67 -8.80 0.28 -10.58
CA ALA A 67 -7.82 0.94 -11.43
C ALA A 67 -6.55 0.09 -11.58
N MET A 68 -6.02 -0.45 -10.48
CA MET A 68 -4.86 -1.36 -10.50
C MET A 68 -5.15 -2.64 -11.29
N SER A 69 -6.38 -3.17 -11.23
CA SER A 69 -6.75 -4.36 -12.00
C SER A 69 -6.72 -4.12 -13.50
N LYS A 70 -7.04 -2.90 -13.97
CA LYS A 70 -6.90 -2.51 -15.39
C LYS A 70 -5.44 -2.48 -15.84
N ASP A 71 -4.52 -2.19 -14.92
CA ASP A 71 -3.07 -2.20 -15.15
C ASP A 71 -2.44 -3.59 -14.92
N GLY A 72 -3.25 -4.63 -14.72
CA GLY A 72 -2.81 -6.02 -14.65
C GLY A 72 -2.46 -6.54 -13.26
N PHE A 73 -2.74 -5.80 -12.17
CA PHE A 73 -2.45 -6.24 -10.79
C PHE A 73 -3.42 -7.29 -10.25
N VAL A 74 -4.59 -7.48 -10.88
CA VAL A 74 -5.66 -8.36 -10.37
C VAL A 74 -5.96 -8.03 -8.90
N ALA A 75 -6.27 -6.76 -8.66
CA ALA A 75 -6.41 -6.24 -7.30
C ALA A 75 -7.88 -6.33 -6.81
N THR A 76 -8.05 -6.57 -5.51
CA THR A 76 -9.35 -6.56 -4.82
C THR A 76 -9.21 -5.86 -3.47
N ALA A 77 -10.27 -5.14 -3.05
CA ALA A 77 -10.37 -4.53 -1.74
C ALA A 77 -11.51 -5.21 -0.96
N GLN A 78 -11.21 -5.76 0.20
CA GLN A 78 -12.19 -6.49 1.02
C GLN A 78 -12.19 -5.95 2.44
N VAL A 79 -13.36 -5.57 2.93
CA VAL A 79 -13.53 -5.17 4.33
C VAL A 79 -13.36 -6.41 5.21
N THR A 80 -12.47 -6.31 6.19
CA THR A 80 -12.28 -7.34 7.21
C THR A 80 -13.34 -7.13 8.29
N ALA A 81 -14.38 -7.97 8.26
CA ALA A 81 -15.41 -8.00 9.28
C ALA A 81 -15.10 -9.11 10.32
N PRO A 82 -15.47 -8.93 11.58
CA PRO A 82 -15.38 -10.01 12.55
C PRO A 82 -16.28 -11.18 12.15
N PRO A 83 -15.91 -12.42 12.50
CA PRO A 83 -16.76 -13.58 12.26
C PRO A 83 -18.14 -13.40 12.88
N ALA A 84 -19.20 -13.74 12.14
CA ALA A 84 -20.57 -13.65 12.62
C ALA A 84 -20.74 -14.43 13.95
N GLY A 85 -21.41 -13.81 14.94
CA GLY A 85 -21.68 -14.43 16.25
C GLY A 85 -20.57 -14.33 17.29
N ARG A 86 -19.46 -13.66 17.01
CA ARG A 86 -18.45 -13.32 18.02
C ARG A 86 -18.67 -11.91 18.57
N THR A 87 -18.62 -11.77 19.89
CA THR A 87 -18.53 -10.45 20.54
C THR A 87 -17.21 -9.80 20.12
N VAL A 88 -17.31 -8.69 19.40
CA VAL A 88 -16.13 -7.94 18.96
C VAL A 88 -15.58 -7.19 20.17
N PRO A 89 -14.27 -7.23 20.45
CA PRO A 89 -13.68 -6.34 21.43
C PRO A 89 -13.96 -4.89 21.08
N GLU A 90 -14.19 -4.05 22.09
CA GLU A 90 -14.47 -2.60 21.92
C GLU A 90 -13.41 -1.86 21.07
N HIS A 91 -12.21 -2.45 20.95
CA HIS A 91 -11.08 -1.94 20.16
C HIS A 91 -10.90 -2.63 18.80
N PHE A 92 -11.89 -3.37 18.30
CA PHE A 92 -11.79 -3.94 16.97
C PHE A 92 -11.85 -2.83 15.93
N LEU A 93 -10.69 -2.54 15.33
CA LEU A 93 -10.59 -1.58 14.25
C LEU A 93 -10.95 -2.28 12.94
N ALA A 94 -12.04 -1.81 12.32
CA ALA A 94 -12.36 -2.24 10.96
C ALA A 94 -11.22 -1.87 10.02
N SER A 95 -10.90 -2.76 9.09
CA SER A 95 -9.84 -2.55 8.11
C SER A 95 -10.22 -3.11 6.76
N ILE A 96 -9.48 -2.73 5.74
CA ILE A 96 -9.58 -3.34 4.42
C ILE A 96 -8.29 -4.11 4.15
N GLN A 97 -8.42 -5.26 3.54
CA GLN A 97 -7.32 -5.94 2.87
C GLN A 97 -7.37 -5.61 1.38
N LEU A 98 -6.37 -4.87 0.92
CA LEU A 98 -6.11 -4.66 -0.49
C LEU A 98 -5.16 -5.78 -0.94
N CYS A 99 -5.69 -6.70 -1.74
CA CYS A 99 -4.96 -7.86 -2.24
C CYS A 99 -4.64 -7.69 -3.72
N GLN A 100 -3.44 -8.06 -4.14
CA GLN A 100 -3.00 -8.06 -5.53
C GLN A 100 -2.61 -9.49 -5.90
N GLY A 101 -3.38 -10.13 -6.81
CA GLY A 101 -3.15 -11.51 -7.26
C GLY A 101 -2.08 -11.63 -8.35
N HIS A 102 -1.64 -10.51 -8.91
CA HIS A 102 -0.56 -10.42 -9.89
C HIS A 102 0.26 -9.14 -9.67
N CYS A 103 1.56 -9.19 -9.92
CA CYS A 103 2.44 -8.03 -9.91
C CYS A 103 3.24 -8.00 -11.21
N PRO A 104 3.06 -6.98 -12.07
CA PRO A 104 3.76 -6.89 -13.37
C PRO A 104 5.29 -6.80 -13.25
N VAL A 105 5.80 -6.40 -12.08
CA VAL A 105 7.24 -6.23 -11.82
C VAL A 105 7.76 -7.19 -10.75
N ARG A 106 7.03 -8.28 -10.44
CA ARG A 106 7.37 -9.22 -9.37
C ARG A 106 8.81 -9.66 -9.36
N ASP A 107 9.32 -10.05 -10.54
CA ASP A 107 10.65 -10.63 -10.65
C ASP A 107 11.76 -9.57 -10.49
N LEU A 108 11.49 -8.32 -10.89
CA LEU A 108 12.39 -7.19 -10.62
C LEU A 108 12.31 -6.75 -9.14
N ALA A 109 11.12 -6.73 -8.57
CA ALA A 109 10.92 -6.35 -7.18
C ALA A 109 11.54 -7.36 -6.20
N GLY A 110 11.74 -8.61 -6.61
CA GLY A 110 12.49 -9.60 -5.85
C GLY A 110 13.97 -9.22 -5.65
N ASP A 111 14.57 -8.61 -6.66
CA ASP A 111 15.96 -8.15 -6.63
C ASP A 111 16.08 -6.70 -6.12
N PHE A 112 15.03 -5.89 -6.30
CA PHE A 112 14.99 -4.46 -5.99
C PHE A 112 13.72 -4.11 -5.20
N GLN A 113 13.74 -4.32 -3.89
CA GLN A 113 12.58 -4.13 -3.00
C GLN A 113 12.03 -2.70 -2.98
N VAL A 114 12.84 -1.72 -3.37
CA VAL A 114 12.44 -0.31 -3.49
C VAL A 114 11.17 -0.12 -4.33
N PHE A 115 10.90 -0.96 -5.32
CA PHE A 115 9.65 -0.90 -6.08
C PHE A 115 8.43 -1.21 -5.24
N CYS A 116 8.52 -2.18 -4.32
CA CYS A 116 7.43 -2.50 -3.38
C CYS A 116 7.24 -1.40 -2.34
N GLU A 117 8.32 -0.78 -1.89
CA GLU A 117 8.30 0.31 -0.91
C GLU A 117 7.62 1.54 -1.50
N GLN A 118 8.04 1.95 -2.71
CA GLN A 118 7.44 3.08 -3.43
C GLN A 118 5.95 2.84 -3.74
N GLU A 119 5.59 1.64 -4.21
CA GLU A 119 4.18 1.29 -4.44
C GLU A 119 3.35 1.37 -3.15
N THR A 120 3.90 0.92 -2.01
CA THR A 120 3.21 1.02 -0.72
C THR A 120 3.02 2.48 -0.31
N GLY A 121 4.01 3.34 -0.54
CA GLY A 121 3.92 4.77 -0.30
C GLY A 121 2.79 5.43 -1.08
N ILE A 122 2.72 5.22 -2.40
CA ILE A 122 1.63 5.83 -3.20
C ILE A 122 0.25 5.29 -2.84
N ILE A 123 0.13 4.03 -2.42
CA ILE A 123 -1.14 3.51 -1.91
C ILE A 123 -1.56 4.27 -0.65
N SER A 124 -0.63 4.54 0.27
CA SER A 124 -0.88 5.35 1.47
C SER A 124 -1.34 6.75 1.12
N ASP A 125 -0.62 7.43 0.21
CA ASP A 125 -0.91 8.80 -0.23
C ASP A 125 -2.27 8.91 -0.95
N LEU A 126 -2.60 7.94 -1.80
CA LEU A 126 -3.88 7.90 -2.51
C LEU A 126 -5.05 7.66 -1.58
N LEU A 127 -4.90 6.80 -0.58
CA LEU A 127 -5.95 6.49 0.37
C LEU A 127 -6.06 7.51 1.51
N GLY A 128 -5.00 8.30 1.75
CA GLY A 128 -4.92 9.28 2.82
C GLY A 128 -4.88 8.67 4.22
N VAL A 129 -4.34 7.44 4.34
CA VAL A 129 -4.14 6.71 5.60
C VAL A 129 -2.85 5.91 5.54
N ASP A 130 -2.21 5.71 6.68
CA ASP A 130 -1.01 4.87 6.75
C ASP A 130 -1.38 3.40 6.52
N VAL A 131 -0.89 2.84 5.43
CA VAL A 131 -1.11 1.44 5.10
C VAL A 131 0.10 0.58 5.52
N ARG A 132 -0.16 -0.70 5.73
CA ARG A 132 0.91 -1.65 6.07
C ARG A 132 0.91 -2.82 5.09
N ARG A 133 2.03 -3.02 4.41
CA ARG A 133 2.25 -4.20 3.58
C ARG A 133 2.49 -5.43 4.49
N LEU A 134 1.62 -6.44 4.38
CA LEU A 134 1.70 -7.66 5.18
C LEU A 134 2.47 -8.78 4.47
N SER A 135 2.33 -8.88 3.16
CA SER A 135 3.02 -9.86 2.34
C SER A 135 3.28 -9.33 0.94
N THR A 136 4.33 -9.84 0.28
CA THR A 136 4.62 -9.53 -1.12
C THR A 136 4.92 -10.78 -1.92
N MET A 137 4.53 -10.79 -3.19
CA MET A 137 4.93 -11.84 -4.13
C MET A 137 6.45 -11.82 -4.40
N ALA A 138 7.08 -10.67 -4.30
CA ALA A 138 8.53 -10.52 -4.37
C ALA A 138 9.28 -11.29 -3.28
N SER A 139 8.65 -11.43 -2.10
CA SER A 139 9.19 -12.23 -0.97
C SER A 139 8.68 -13.68 -0.95
N GLY A 140 8.05 -14.15 -2.04
CA GLY A 140 7.60 -15.53 -2.20
C GLY A 140 6.16 -15.82 -1.78
N ALA A 141 5.37 -14.81 -1.38
CA ALA A 141 3.94 -15.00 -1.12
C ALA A 141 3.16 -15.20 -2.44
N HIS A 142 1.99 -15.82 -2.35
CA HIS A 142 1.11 -16.02 -3.52
C HIS A 142 0.40 -14.73 -3.95
N VAL A 143 0.18 -13.80 -3.01
CA VAL A 143 -0.48 -12.51 -3.21
C VAL A 143 0.25 -11.42 -2.43
N CYS A 144 0.24 -10.20 -2.95
CA CYS A 144 0.58 -9.04 -2.14
C CYS A 144 -0.66 -8.65 -1.32
N THR A 145 -0.49 -8.46 -0.01
CA THR A 145 -1.57 -8.04 0.89
C THR A 145 -1.17 -6.77 1.60
N THR A 146 -2.01 -5.76 1.51
CA THR A 146 -1.85 -4.49 2.20
C THR A 146 -3.03 -4.29 3.15
N HIS A 147 -2.72 -4.04 4.41
CA HIS A 147 -3.69 -3.65 5.42
C HIS A 147 -3.93 -2.15 5.33
N VAL A 148 -5.20 -1.76 5.20
CA VAL A 148 -5.67 -0.38 5.13
C VAL A 148 -6.57 -0.13 6.34
N PRO A 149 -6.21 0.74 7.30
CA PRO A 149 -7.06 1.05 8.43
C PRO A 149 -8.26 1.90 7.98
N LEU A 150 -9.45 1.59 8.49
CA LEU A 150 -10.66 2.38 8.19
C LEU A 150 -10.85 3.54 9.16
N ASN A 151 -10.28 3.45 10.36
CA ASN A 151 -10.33 4.53 11.33
C ASN A 151 -9.12 5.44 11.13
N ARG A 152 -9.37 6.70 10.81
CA ARG A 152 -8.33 7.74 10.94
C ARG A 152 -8.00 7.85 12.43
N VAL A 153 -6.81 7.41 12.83
CA VAL A 153 -6.18 7.96 14.04
C VAL A 153 -5.75 9.37 13.63
N THR A 154 -6.65 10.35 13.75
CA THR A 154 -6.25 11.74 13.62
C THR A 154 -5.37 12.05 14.82
N ALA A 155 -4.22 12.68 14.58
CA ALA A 155 -3.32 13.17 15.65
C ALA A 155 -4.01 14.15 16.63
N GLU A 156 -5.27 14.51 16.38
CA GLU A 156 -6.15 15.28 17.28
C GLU A 156 -6.76 14.42 18.39
N GLY A 157 -6.84 13.08 18.23
CA GLY A 157 -7.34 12.17 19.28
C GLY A 157 -6.37 12.00 20.45
N GLU A 158 -5.06 12.15 20.23
CA GLU A 158 -4.05 12.03 21.28
C GLU A 158 -4.03 13.26 22.20
N LYS A 159 -4.28 14.47 21.65
CA LYS A 159 -4.31 15.70 22.48
C LYS A 159 -5.49 15.76 23.44
N ASN A 160 -6.64 15.19 23.10
CA ASN A 160 -7.81 15.18 23.97
C ASN A 160 -7.73 14.12 25.08
N ALA A 161 -6.94 13.06 24.89
CA ALA A 161 -6.70 12.04 25.91
C ALA A 161 -5.76 12.54 27.02
N GLU A 162 -4.77 13.36 26.69
CA GLU A 162 -3.85 13.95 27.67
C GLU A 162 -4.51 15.08 28.47
N GLU A 163 -5.40 15.87 27.86
CA GLU A 163 -6.09 16.98 28.53
C GLU A 163 -7.15 16.50 29.56
N SER A 164 -7.76 15.32 29.32
CA SER A 164 -8.74 14.73 30.26
C SER A 164 -8.09 14.03 31.46
N ALA A 165 -6.81 13.66 31.38
CA ALA A 165 -6.09 12.99 32.47
C ALA A 165 -5.43 13.94 33.46
N GLY A 166 -5.43 15.26 33.20
CA GLY A 166 -4.67 16.27 33.96
C GLY A 166 -5.44 17.13 34.98
N LYS A 167 -6.70 16.82 35.31
CA LYS A 167 -7.44 17.64 36.25
C LYS A 167 -7.53 16.99 37.65
N PRO A 168 -6.73 17.42 38.65
CA PRO A 168 -6.91 16.99 40.02
C PRO A 168 -8.18 17.63 40.59
N SER A 169 -9.04 16.82 41.18
CA SER A 169 -10.19 17.25 41.95
C SER A 169 -9.72 17.99 43.21
N GLU A 170 -9.89 19.31 43.26
CA GLU A 170 -9.77 20.07 44.48
C GLU A 170 -10.96 19.73 45.39
N GLU A 171 -10.65 19.03 46.45
CA GLU A 171 -11.52 18.72 47.56
C GLU A 171 -11.70 19.98 48.37
N SER A 172 -12.93 20.50 48.43
CA SER A 172 -13.34 21.62 49.26
C SER A 172 -13.60 21.11 50.67
N SER A 173 -12.71 21.47 51.62
CA SER A 173 -12.99 21.42 53.08
C SER A 173 -13.32 22.81 53.60
N ALA A 174 -14.56 22.96 54.09
CA ALA A 174 -14.90 23.81 55.23
C ALA A 174 -16.39 23.57 55.64
#